data_d6e2d1c63eeb1788f8e531cef0993051
#
_entry.id   d6e2d1c63eeb1788f8e531cef0993051
#
_cell.length_a   1.000
_cell.length_b   1.000
_cell.length_c   1.000
_cell.angle_alpha   90.00
_cell.angle_beta   90.00
_cell.angle_gamma   90.00
#
_symmetry.space_group_name_H-M   'P 1'
#
loop_
_entity.id
_entity.type
_entity.pdbx_description
1 polymer ?
#
loop_
_entity_poly.entity_id
_entity_poly.type
_entity_poly.pdbx_seq_one_letter_code
_entity_poly.pdbx_strand_id
1 'polypeptide(L)'
;MILSNRNGLKNTRNMLRVFGGLNETYSCTEAEYSAGINFSARNFPALSTRLPRRKLREEADLNGMYHLNGLLTVCGRDLVYTPDDTDEMEVTLKDAVENGRKTLVGIGTKILIFPDK
;
A
#
# COMPACT_ATOMS: atom_id res chain seq x y z
N MET A 1 -33.17 -30.80 38.24
CA MET A 1 -32.29 -29.88 37.54
C MET A 1 -31.14 -30.69 36.99
N ILE A 2 -31.14 -31.01 35.70
CA ILE A 2 -30.09 -31.84 35.08
C ILE A 2 -29.05 -30.87 34.55
N LEU A 3 -27.91 -30.82 35.24
CA LEU A 3 -26.72 -30.13 34.71
C LEU A 3 -26.15 -30.95 33.55
N SER A 4 -26.32 -30.49 32.34
CA SER A 4 -25.70 -31.11 31.18
C SER A 4 -24.17 -31.08 31.38
N ASN A 5 -23.59 -32.28 31.35
CA ASN A 5 -22.16 -32.48 31.35
C ASN A 5 -21.58 -31.74 30.17
N ARG A 6 -20.94 -30.59 30.41
CA ARG A 6 -20.14 -29.91 29.40
C ARG A 6 -18.92 -30.78 29.15
N ASN A 7 -19.03 -31.70 28.20
CA ASN A 7 -17.86 -32.35 27.64
C ASN A 7 -16.90 -31.22 27.23
N GLY A 8 -15.77 -31.13 27.91
CA GLY A 8 -14.79 -30.12 27.64
C GLY A 8 -14.50 -30.07 26.15
N LEU A 9 -14.67 -28.92 25.53
CA LEU A 9 -14.32 -28.68 24.14
C LEU A 9 -12.88 -29.14 23.94
N LYS A 10 -12.72 -30.18 23.15
CA LYS A 10 -11.39 -30.70 22.81
C LYS A 10 -10.65 -29.61 22.09
N ASN A 11 -9.65 -29.05 22.75
CA ASN A 11 -8.86 -27.94 22.19
C ASN A 11 -7.95 -28.53 21.11
N THR A 12 -8.40 -28.46 19.85
CA THR A 12 -7.63 -28.94 18.70
C THR A 12 -6.74 -27.82 18.24
N ARG A 13 -5.43 -27.96 18.39
CA ARG A 13 -4.45 -27.04 17.84
C ARG A 13 -4.10 -27.47 16.42
N ASN A 14 -4.50 -26.71 15.44
CA ASN A 14 -4.02 -26.84 14.07
C ASN A 14 -2.85 -25.87 13.88
N MET A 15 -1.69 -26.40 13.50
CA MET A 15 -0.52 -25.58 13.20
C MET A 15 -0.46 -25.37 11.68
N LEU A 16 -0.77 -24.16 11.24
CA LEU A 16 -0.55 -23.76 9.86
C LEU A 16 0.91 -23.31 9.72
N ARG A 17 1.67 -24.01 8.88
CA ARG A 17 3.09 -23.71 8.61
C ARG A 17 3.29 -22.81 7.40
N VAL A 18 2.32 -22.80 6.50
CA VAL A 18 2.38 -22.04 5.24
C VAL A 18 1.00 -21.43 5.00
N PHE A 19 0.98 -20.13 4.71
CA PHE A 19 -0.23 -19.45 4.27
C PHE A 19 -0.29 -19.43 2.74
N GLY A 20 -1.40 -19.87 2.17
CA GLY A 20 -1.65 -19.91 0.71
C GLY A 20 -1.97 -18.54 0.11
N GLY A 21 -2.26 -17.53 0.95
CA GLY A 21 -2.59 -16.19 0.51
C GLY A 21 -4.08 -15.87 0.52
N LEU A 22 -4.47 -14.80 -0.17
CA LEU A 22 -5.86 -14.36 -0.31
C LEU A 22 -6.55 -15.20 -1.41
N ASN A 23 -7.65 -15.83 -1.05
CA ASN A 23 -8.50 -16.56 -1.98
C ASN A 23 -9.96 -16.14 -1.80
N GLU A 24 -10.47 -15.35 -2.71
CA GLU A 24 -11.85 -14.84 -2.72
C GLU A 24 -12.84 -15.79 -3.38
N THR A 25 -12.42 -16.99 -3.75
CA THR A 25 -13.29 -18.00 -4.34
C THR A 25 -14.05 -18.79 -3.26
N TYR A 26 -15.10 -19.51 -3.69
CA TYR A 26 -15.88 -20.37 -2.78
C TYR A 26 -15.09 -21.58 -2.24
N SER A 27 -13.95 -21.89 -2.81
CA SER A 27 -13.10 -23.04 -2.44
C SER A 27 -11.87 -22.63 -1.63
N CYS A 28 -12.05 -21.74 -0.66
CA CYS A 28 -10.97 -21.34 0.25
C CYS A 28 -10.57 -22.53 1.14
N THR A 29 -9.29 -22.86 1.17
CA THR A 29 -8.73 -23.94 1.99
C THR A 29 -8.36 -23.43 3.38
N GLU A 30 -8.07 -24.34 4.34
CA GLU A 30 -7.65 -23.95 5.70
C GLU A 30 -6.32 -23.15 5.73
N ALA A 31 -5.51 -23.25 4.67
CA ALA A 31 -4.25 -22.51 4.55
C ALA A 31 -4.41 -21.13 3.91
N GLU A 32 -5.60 -20.79 3.43
CA GLU A 32 -5.92 -19.54 2.74
C GLU A 32 -6.87 -18.69 3.58
N TYR A 33 -6.97 -17.40 3.24
CA TYR A 33 -7.93 -16.50 3.87
C TYR A 33 -8.74 -15.76 2.81
N SER A 34 -10.03 -15.58 3.06
CA SER A 34 -10.95 -14.89 2.14
C SER A 34 -11.00 -13.38 2.37
N ALA A 35 -10.59 -12.92 3.54
CA ALA A 35 -10.48 -11.49 3.86
C ALA A 35 -9.41 -11.25 4.90
N GLY A 36 -8.75 -10.11 4.80
CA GLY A 36 -7.72 -9.72 5.75
C GLY A 36 -7.57 -8.23 5.86
N ILE A 37 -7.41 -7.73 7.08
CA ILE A 37 -7.16 -6.33 7.36
C ILE A 37 -5.81 -6.22 8.08
N ASN A 38 -4.94 -5.31 7.61
CA ASN A 38 -3.63 -5.05 8.19
C ASN A 38 -2.63 -6.22 8.14
N PHE A 39 -2.84 -7.17 7.24
CA PHE A 39 -1.88 -8.22 6.94
C PHE A 39 -1.07 -7.91 5.69
N SER A 40 0.13 -8.49 5.63
CA SER A 40 1.04 -8.38 4.49
C SER A 40 1.66 -9.75 4.20
N ALA A 41 1.64 -10.14 2.94
CA ALA A 41 2.33 -11.33 2.44
C ALA A 41 3.80 -11.04 2.04
N ARG A 42 4.35 -9.89 2.43
CA ARG A 42 5.71 -9.48 2.07
C ARG A 42 6.79 -10.50 2.49
N ASN A 43 6.53 -11.19 3.58
CA ASN A 43 7.44 -12.21 4.13
C ASN A 43 6.93 -13.63 3.85
N PHE A 44 6.30 -13.84 2.69
CA PHE A 44 5.82 -15.19 2.33
C PHE A 44 6.92 -16.24 2.56
N PRO A 45 6.61 -17.41 3.14
CA PRO A 45 5.28 -17.97 3.43
C PRO A 45 4.70 -17.56 4.80
N ALA A 46 5.32 -16.63 5.51
CA ALA A 46 4.81 -16.15 6.78
C ALA A 46 3.86 -14.96 6.57
N LEU A 47 2.75 -14.97 7.28
CA LEU A 47 1.84 -13.83 7.35
C LEU A 47 2.38 -12.86 8.42
N SER A 48 2.62 -11.62 8.03
CA SER A 48 3.08 -10.56 8.93
C SER A 48 2.04 -9.44 9.04
N THR A 49 2.13 -8.66 10.09
CA THR A 49 1.35 -7.43 10.18
C THR A 49 1.87 -6.39 9.19
N ARG A 50 0.97 -5.59 8.64
CA ARG A 50 1.35 -4.45 7.82
C ARG A 50 2.12 -3.43 8.67
N LEU A 51 3.20 -2.90 8.12
CA LEU A 51 3.93 -1.82 8.76
C LEU A 51 3.02 -0.59 8.96
N PRO A 52 3.20 0.15 10.05
CA PRO A 52 2.46 1.38 10.29
C PRO A 52 2.69 2.37 9.16
N ARG A 53 1.66 3.12 8.82
CA ARG A 53 1.79 4.23 7.88
C ARG A 53 2.44 5.41 8.60
N ARG A 54 3.41 6.03 7.97
CA ARG A 54 4.03 7.27 8.43
C ARG A 54 3.61 8.39 7.46
N LYS A 55 3.23 9.53 8.01
CA LYS A 55 3.04 10.74 7.22
C LYS A 55 4.42 11.19 6.74
N LEU A 56 4.62 11.24 5.43
CA LEU A 56 5.88 11.68 4.83
C LEU A 56 5.91 13.20 4.75
N ARG A 57 4.80 13.81 4.32
CA ARG A 57 4.70 15.23 4.07
C ARG A 57 3.25 15.71 4.25
N GLU A 58 3.07 16.96 4.54
CA GLU A 58 1.79 17.64 4.53
C GLU A 58 1.76 18.58 3.34
N GLU A 59 0.91 18.25 2.39
CA GLU A 59 0.72 19.06 1.19
C GLU A 59 -0.76 19.44 1.07
N ALA A 60 -1.00 20.71 0.81
CA ALA A 60 -2.30 21.18 0.37
C ALA A 60 -2.41 20.92 -1.14
N ASP A 61 -3.62 20.58 -1.61
CA ASP A 61 -3.94 20.44 -3.03
C ASP A 61 -3.06 19.42 -3.78
N LEU A 62 -2.85 18.22 -3.20
CA LEU A 62 -2.12 17.16 -3.87
C LEU A 62 -2.95 16.62 -5.05
N ASN A 63 -2.55 16.96 -6.26
CA ASN A 63 -3.22 16.63 -7.50
C ASN A 63 -2.73 15.32 -8.16
N GLY A 64 -1.54 14.88 -7.82
CA GLY A 64 -0.96 13.63 -8.32
C GLY A 64 0.37 13.32 -7.67
N MET A 65 0.76 12.05 -7.72
CA MET A 65 2.08 11.61 -7.27
C MET A 65 2.56 10.40 -8.04
N TYR A 66 3.86 10.30 -8.20
CA TYR A 66 4.52 9.17 -8.84
C TYR A 66 5.92 8.97 -8.25
N HIS A 67 6.36 7.73 -8.17
CA HIS A 67 7.67 7.40 -7.66
C HIS A 67 8.52 6.76 -8.76
N LEU A 68 9.65 7.40 -9.09
CA LEU A 68 10.66 6.90 -10.00
C LEU A 68 12.01 7.47 -9.58
N ASN A 69 12.84 6.70 -8.87
CA ASN A 69 14.12 7.13 -8.29
C ASN A 69 13.99 8.38 -7.39
N GLY A 70 12.81 8.60 -6.87
CA GLY A 70 12.40 9.75 -6.08
C GLY A 70 10.90 9.95 -6.17
N LEU A 71 10.36 10.74 -5.28
CA LEU A 71 8.94 11.06 -5.22
C LEU A 71 8.65 12.35 -5.98
N LEU A 72 7.91 12.25 -7.08
CA LEU A 72 7.35 13.39 -7.79
C LEU A 72 5.93 13.64 -7.29
N THR A 73 5.66 14.84 -6.82
CA THR A 73 4.34 15.29 -6.39
C THR A 73 3.89 16.50 -7.19
N VAL A 74 2.60 16.56 -7.47
CA VAL A 74 1.94 17.71 -8.11
C VAL A 74 1.10 18.40 -7.05
N CYS A 75 1.51 19.59 -6.62
CA CYS A 75 0.85 20.36 -5.57
C CYS A 75 0.29 21.64 -6.18
N GLY A 76 -1.05 21.68 -6.38
CA GLY A 76 -1.67 22.77 -7.12
C GLY A 76 -1.15 22.84 -8.56
N ARG A 77 -0.30 23.85 -8.84
CA ARG A 77 0.36 24.08 -10.14
C ARG A 77 1.85 23.75 -10.13
N ASP A 78 2.39 23.43 -8.97
CA ASP A 78 3.80 23.20 -8.77
C ASP A 78 4.14 21.70 -8.85
N LEU A 79 5.30 21.41 -9.45
CA LEU A 79 5.91 20.09 -9.44
C LEU A 79 7.04 20.06 -8.41
N VAL A 80 6.98 19.12 -7.49
CA VAL A 80 8.00 18.93 -6.48
C VAL A 80 8.59 17.55 -6.62
N TYR A 81 9.89 17.47 -6.86
CA TYR A 81 10.64 16.24 -6.92
C TYR A 81 11.53 16.10 -5.69
N THR A 82 11.31 15.05 -4.93
CA THR A 82 12.08 14.70 -3.75
C THR A 82 12.87 13.42 -4.06
N PRO A 83 14.19 13.49 -4.22
CA PRO A 83 15.03 12.31 -4.47
C PRO A 83 14.94 11.29 -3.34
N ASP A 84 15.19 10.01 -3.67
CA ASP A 84 15.30 8.96 -2.64
C ASP A 84 16.62 9.07 -1.87
N ASP A 85 17.64 9.66 -2.50
CA ASP A 85 18.92 9.91 -1.87
C ASP A 85 18.85 11.15 -0.97
N THR A 86 19.28 10.98 0.27
CA THR A 86 19.25 12.05 1.28
C THR A 86 20.27 13.18 1.01
N ASP A 87 21.25 12.93 0.15
CA ASP A 87 22.29 13.90 -0.19
C ASP A 87 21.88 14.82 -1.35
N GLU A 88 20.78 14.47 -2.06
CA GLU A 88 20.27 15.29 -3.14
C GLU A 88 19.20 16.26 -2.65
N MET A 89 19.22 17.48 -3.22
CA MET A 89 18.25 18.51 -2.85
C MET A 89 16.89 18.30 -3.54
N GLU A 90 15.84 18.64 -2.82
CA GLU A 90 14.48 18.74 -3.39
C GLU A 90 14.45 19.83 -4.48
N VAL A 91 13.82 19.51 -5.61
CA VAL A 91 13.65 20.41 -6.74
C VAL A 91 12.19 20.79 -6.89
N THR A 92 11.88 22.08 -6.86
CA THR A 92 10.53 22.59 -7.09
C THR A 92 10.47 23.40 -8.39
N LEU A 93 9.61 22.97 -9.31
CA LEU A 93 9.26 23.71 -10.52
C LEU A 93 7.91 24.40 -10.29
N LYS A 94 7.96 25.73 -10.16
CA LYS A 94 6.76 26.53 -9.92
C LYS A 94 5.98 26.74 -11.21
N ASP A 95 4.64 26.69 -11.09
CA ASP A 95 3.70 26.99 -12.18
C ASP A 95 3.95 26.12 -13.44
N ALA A 96 4.38 24.87 -13.22
CA ALA A 96 4.76 23.97 -14.30
C ALA A 96 3.59 23.26 -14.96
N VAL A 97 2.45 23.16 -14.27
CA VAL A 97 1.24 22.48 -14.75
C VAL A 97 -0.01 23.26 -14.38
N GLU A 98 -1.11 23.04 -15.10
CA GLU A 98 -2.40 23.59 -14.69
C GLU A 98 -2.94 22.86 -13.45
N ASN A 99 -3.66 23.64 -12.60
CA ASN A 99 -4.27 23.05 -11.41
C ASN A 99 -5.35 22.04 -11.80
N GLY A 100 -5.39 20.94 -11.07
CA GLY A 100 -6.37 19.86 -11.24
C GLY A 100 -5.71 18.49 -11.13
N ARG A 101 -6.56 17.47 -10.98
CA ARG A 101 -6.08 16.09 -10.83
C ARG A 101 -5.22 15.66 -12.02
N LYS A 102 -4.04 15.16 -11.73
CA LYS A 102 -3.06 14.69 -12.71
C LYS A 102 -2.85 13.19 -12.57
N THR A 103 -2.69 12.53 -13.72
CA THR A 103 -2.25 11.15 -13.79
C THR A 103 -0.82 11.13 -14.29
N LEU A 104 0.08 10.51 -13.52
CA LEU A 104 1.49 10.41 -13.86
C LEU A 104 1.80 8.98 -14.29
N VAL A 105 2.52 8.83 -15.41
CA VAL A 105 2.88 7.54 -15.98
C VAL A 105 4.35 7.54 -16.33
N GLY A 106 5.09 6.56 -15.82
CA GLY A 106 6.51 6.37 -16.16
C GLY A 106 6.69 5.56 -17.44
N ILE A 107 7.54 6.05 -18.34
CA ILE A 107 7.98 5.33 -19.54
C ILE A 107 9.52 5.40 -19.60
N GLY A 108 10.17 4.31 -19.24
CA GLY A 108 11.63 4.27 -19.12
C GLY A 108 12.11 5.26 -18.05
N THR A 109 12.91 6.25 -18.46
CA THR A 109 13.46 7.30 -17.59
C THR A 109 12.61 8.58 -17.57
N LYS A 110 11.47 8.59 -18.26
CA LYS A 110 10.60 9.78 -18.40
C LYS A 110 9.31 9.59 -17.66
N ILE A 111 8.77 10.68 -17.13
CA ILE A 111 7.44 10.72 -16.52
C ILE A 111 6.55 11.62 -17.40
N LEU A 112 5.42 11.07 -17.79
CA LEU A 112 4.37 11.79 -18.51
C LEU A 112 3.30 12.22 -17.51
N ILE A 113 2.78 13.42 -17.68
CA ILE A 113 1.74 14.02 -16.83
C ILE A 113 0.49 14.27 -17.70
N PHE A 114 -0.66 13.75 -17.28
CA PHE A 114 -1.93 13.88 -17.98
C PHE A 114 -3.02 14.39 -17.02
N PRO A 115 -3.97 15.21 -17.50
CA PRO A 115 -3.87 16.00 -18.71
C PRO A 115 -2.79 17.08 -18.57
N ASP A 116 -2.19 17.47 -19.69
CA ASP A 116 -1.21 18.55 -19.72
C ASP A 116 -1.90 19.92 -19.55
N LYS A 117 -3.10 20.03 -20.11
CA LYS A 117 -3.93 21.25 -20.07
C LYS A 117 -5.39 20.92 -19.72
#